data_9c40edfbfc4a5ac6bf30e6273109522a
#
_entry.id   9c40edfbfc4a5ac6bf30e6273109522a
#
_cell.length_a   1.000
_cell.length_b   1.000
_cell.length_c   1.000
_cell.angle_alpha   90.00
_cell.angle_beta   90.00
_cell.angle_gamma   90.00
#
_symmetry.space_group_name_H-M   'P 1'
#
loop_
_entity.id
_entity.type
_entity.pdbx_description
1 polymer ?
#
loop_
_entity_poly.entity_id
_entity_poly.type
_entity_poly.pdbx_seq_one_letter_code
_entity_poly.pdbx_strand_id
1 'polypeptide(L)'
;MMVNNFNILSQRIIGLRAKILESRDLTLRGSEGTLVYETKNTIFIKKDSSSVIQVPKKVARKIELQTGSPACFISGSALIGKPEDRISRLKNGGYEK
;
A
#
# COMPACT_ATOMS: atom_id res chain seq x y z
N MET A 1 8.78 -9.24 -15.04
CA MET A 1 7.47 -8.64 -15.30
C MET A 1 7.41 -7.25 -14.70
N MET A 2 6.87 -6.33 -15.45
CA MET A 2 6.74 -4.96 -14.96
C MET A 2 5.45 -4.80 -14.16
N VAL A 3 5.55 -4.18 -12.99
CA VAL A 3 4.40 -3.96 -12.12
C VAL A 3 4.04 -2.48 -12.18
N ASN A 4 2.77 -2.18 -12.40
CA ASN A 4 2.26 -0.81 -12.41
C ASN A 4 1.16 -0.67 -11.35
N ASN A 5 0.58 0.53 -11.24
CA ASN A 5 -0.41 0.77 -10.21
C ASN A 5 -1.62 -0.15 -10.33
N PHE A 6 -2.03 -0.47 -11.55
CA PHE A 6 -3.14 -1.38 -11.73
C PHE A 6 -2.82 -2.76 -11.16
N ASN A 7 -1.61 -3.28 -11.46
CA ASN A 7 -1.23 -4.60 -10.95
C ASN A 7 -1.15 -4.62 -9.43
N ILE A 8 -0.65 -3.54 -8.83
CA ILE A 8 -0.59 -3.45 -7.37
C ILE A 8 -1.99 -3.50 -6.77
N LEU A 9 -2.94 -2.77 -7.36
CA LEU A 9 -4.30 -2.75 -6.82
C LEU A 9 -5.01 -4.09 -6.99
N SER A 10 -4.62 -4.88 -7.98
CA SER A 10 -5.27 -6.15 -8.27
C SER A 10 -4.61 -7.34 -7.60
N GLN A 11 -3.62 -7.14 -6.75
CA GLN A 11 -2.93 -8.23 -6.08
C GLN A 11 -2.71 -7.91 -4.62
N ARG A 12 -2.30 -8.92 -3.86
CA ARG A 12 -1.98 -8.73 -2.45
C ARG A 12 -0.64 -8.03 -2.34
N ILE A 13 -0.58 -7.10 -1.38
CA ILE A 13 0.64 -6.33 -1.14
C ILE A 13 1.43 -6.88 0.05
N ILE A 14 0.91 -7.91 0.73
CA ILE A 14 1.60 -8.52 1.86
C ILE A 14 2.93 -9.08 1.40
N GLY A 15 3.98 -8.80 2.16
CA GLY A 15 5.32 -9.24 1.82
C GLY A 15 6.16 -8.23 1.08
N LEU A 16 5.53 -7.19 0.54
CA LEU A 16 6.27 -6.13 -0.15
C LEU A 16 6.90 -5.19 0.86
N ARG A 17 8.05 -4.64 0.49
CA ARG A 17 8.66 -3.61 1.28
C ARG A 17 7.99 -2.28 0.97
N ALA A 18 7.70 -1.50 2.01
CA ALA A 18 6.98 -0.26 1.86
C ALA A 18 7.64 0.85 2.66
N LYS A 19 7.54 2.07 2.15
CA LYS A 19 8.03 3.25 2.84
C LYS A 19 6.97 4.33 2.75
N ILE A 20 6.66 4.96 3.87
CA ILE A 20 5.70 6.06 3.93
C ILE A 20 6.43 7.36 3.62
N LEU A 21 6.23 7.88 2.43
CA LEU A 21 6.91 9.10 1.99
C LEU A 21 6.20 10.35 2.46
N GLU A 22 4.87 10.36 2.42
CA GLU A 22 4.07 11.50 2.86
C GLU A 22 2.90 10.99 3.66
N SER A 23 2.62 11.65 4.77
CA SER A 23 1.55 11.24 5.66
C SER A 23 0.99 12.47 6.38
N ARG A 24 -0.34 12.46 6.58
CA ARG A 24 -0.97 13.48 7.41
C ARG A 24 -0.54 13.34 8.86
N ASP A 25 -0.24 12.13 9.28
CA ASP A 25 0.32 11.86 10.60
C ASP A 25 1.84 11.88 10.45
N LEU A 26 2.45 12.95 10.92
CA LEU A 26 3.88 13.15 10.72
C LEU A 26 4.74 12.11 11.43
N THR A 27 4.20 11.45 12.45
CA THR A 27 4.95 10.40 13.14
C THR A 27 5.18 9.18 12.25
N LEU A 28 4.37 9.03 11.22
CA LEU A 28 4.48 7.89 10.31
C LEU A 28 5.36 8.19 9.10
N ARG A 29 5.68 9.45 8.87
CA ARG A 29 6.48 9.84 7.71
C ARG A 29 7.87 9.23 7.83
N GLY A 30 8.33 8.61 6.75
CA GLY A 30 9.64 7.98 6.72
C GLY A 30 9.67 6.57 7.27
N SER A 31 8.55 6.07 7.80
CA SER A 31 8.49 4.70 8.28
C SER A 31 8.69 3.73 7.13
N GLU A 32 9.47 2.69 7.36
CA GLU A 32 9.83 1.75 6.32
C GLU A 32 9.92 0.35 6.91
N GLY A 33 9.49 -0.64 6.13
CA GLY A 33 9.58 -2.03 6.55
C GLY A 33 8.79 -2.91 5.58
N THR A 34 8.44 -4.11 6.05
CA THR A 34 7.74 -5.09 5.24
C THR A 34 6.26 -5.09 5.62
N LEU A 35 5.40 -5.06 4.62
CA LEU A 35 3.97 -5.18 4.84
C LEU A 35 3.67 -6.61 5.30
N VAL A 36 3.15 -6.74 6.52
CA VAL A 36 2.89 -8.06 7.10
C VAL A 36 1.42 -8.36 7.25
N TYR A 37 0.56 -7.34 7.20
CA TYR A 37 -0.87 -7.56 7.35
C TYR A 37 -1.62 -6.36 6.79
N GLU A 38 -2.85 -6.59 6.38
CA GLU A 38 -3.69 -5.56 5.80
C GLU A 38 -5.14 -5.81 6.17
N THR A 39 -5.83 -4.75 6.58
CA THR A 39 -7.28 -4.76 6.73
C THR A 39 -7.89 -3.82 5.71
N LYS A 40 -9.20 -3.67 5.74
CA LYS A 40 -9.89 -2.77 4.81
C LYS A 40 -9.30 -1.36 4.84
N ASN A 41 -8.99 -0.84 6.01
CA ASN A 41 -8.60 0.57 6.17
C ASN A 41 -7.20 0.78 6.73
N THR A 42 -6.46 -0.27 7.04
CA THR A 42 -5.17 -0.14 7.71
C THR A 42 -4.16 -1.11 7.12
N ILE A 43 -2.91 -0.70 7.05
CA ILE A 43 -1.81 -1.60 6.73
C ILE A 43 -0.88 -1.68 7.93
N PHE A 44 -0.22 -2.83 8.07
CA PHE A 44 0.70 -3.08 9.18
C PHE A 44 2.08 -3.31 8.59
N ILE A 45 3.05 -2.52 9.05
CA ILE A 45 4.42 -2.57 8.55
C ILE A 45 5.32 -3.06 9.68
N LYS A 46 6.06 -4.13 9.42
CA LYS A 46 7.06 -4.63 10.36
C LYS A 46 8.39 -3.97 10.02
N LYS A 47 8.88 -3.16 10.95
CA LYS A 47 10.13 -2.44 10.76
C LYS A 47 11.32 -3.38 10.97
N ASP A 48 12.48 -2.96 10.51
CA ASP A 48 13.71 -3.75 10.66
C ASP A 48 14.03 -4.02 12.12
N SER A 49 13.59 -3.14 13.03
CA SER A 49 13.74 -3.33 14.48
C SER A 49 12.77 -4.34 15.05
N SER A 50 11.96 -4.97 14.21
CA SER A 50 10.93 -5.95 14.58
C SER A 50 9.67 -5.33 15.18
N SER A 51 9.61 -4.02 15.33
CA SER A 51 8.38 -3.34 15.74
C SER A 51 7.38 -3.36 14.60
N VAL A 52 6.10 -3.50 14.93
CA VAL A 52 5.02 -3.43 13.93
C VAL A 52 4.26 -2.15 14.17
N ILE A 53 4.12 -1.35 13.10
CA ILE A 53 3.34 -0.12 13.18
C ILE A 53 2.06 -0.27 12.37
N GLN A 54 1.02 0.42 12.83
CA GLN A 54 -0.25 0.46 12.14
C GLN A 54 -0.33 1.78 11.36
N VAL A 55 -0.63 1.68 10.07
CA VAL A 55 -0.73 2.86 9.22
C VAL A 55 -2.13 2.90 8.65
N PRO A 56 -2.97 3.83 9.12
CA PRO A 56 -4.29 4.01 8.50
C PRO A 56 -4.11 4.43 7.05
N LYS A 57 -4.80 3.76 6.16
CA LYS A 57 -4.64 4.02 4.72
C LYS A 57 -4.99 5.45 4.35
N LYS A 58 -5.95 6.03 5.06
CA LYS A 58 -6.37 7.40 4.78
C LYS A 58 -5.31 8.45 5.03
N VAL A 59 -4.43 8.23 6.01
CA VAL A 59 -3.44 9.24 6.37
C VAL A 59 -2.16 9.11 5.57
N ALA A 60 -1.91 7.96 4.97
CA ALA A 60 -0.71 7.75 4.17
C ALA A 60 -0.96 8.31 2.77
N ARG A 61 -0.40 9.48 2.51
CA ARG A 61 -0.64 10.16 1.24
C ARG A 61 0.18 9.62 0.09
N LYS A 62 1.39 9.17 0.39
CA LYS A 62 2.26 8.63 -0.64
C LYS A 62 3.08 7.50 -0.05
N ILE A 63 2.94 6.34 -0.65
CA ILE A 63 3.61 5.12 -0.21
C ILE A 63 4.46 4.61 -1.37
N GLU A 64 5.71 4.31 -1.09
CA GLU A 64 6.58 3.65 -2.05
C GLU A 64 6.53 2.16 -1.77
N LEU A 65 6.11 1.39 -2.76
CA LEU A 65 6.09 -0.07 -2.69
C LEU A 65 7.20 -0.60 -3.57
N GLN A 66 8.09 -1.37 -2.99
CA GLN A 66 9.21 -1.93 -3.73
C GLN A 66 8.79 -3.28 -4.30
N THR A 67 8.46 -3.27 -5.57
CA THR A 67 7.99 -4.44 -6.30
C THR A 67 9.04 -4.93 -7.28
N GLY A 68 10.23 -4.37 -7.16
CA GLY A 68 11.31 -4.60 -8.09
C GLY A 68 11.84 -3.27 -8.54
N SER A 69 12.23 -3.15 -9.79
CA SER A 69 12.73 -1.90 -10.35
C SER A 69 11.91 -1.58 -11.59
N PRO A 70 11.28 -0.40 -11.66
CA PRO A 70 11.27 0.67 -10.66
C PRO A 70 10.28 0.41 -9.53
N ALA A 71 10.41 1.17 -8.46
CA ALA A 71 9.45 1.13 -7.36
C ALA A 71 8.12 1.73 -7.80
N CYS A 72 7.06 1.33 -7.11
CA CYS A 72 5.72 1.81 -7.40
C CYS A 72 5.29 2.79 -6.31
N PHE A 73 4.76 3.95 -6.72
CA PHE A 73 4.28 4.95 -5.77
C PHE A 73 2.76 5.00 -5.83
N ILE A 74 2.12 4.97 -4.67
CA ILE A 74 0.67 4.89 -4.61
C ILE A 74 0.18 5.64 -3.36
N SER A 75 -1.04 6.17 -3.41
CA SER A 75 -1.63 6.78 -2.22
C SER A 75 -2.28 5.70 -1.37
N GLY A 76 -2.30 5.91 -0.04
CA GLY A 76 -2.98 4.98 0.83
C GLY A 76 -4.47 4.88 0.54
N SER A 77 -5.08 5.98 0.09
CA SER A 77 -6.50 5.97 -0.25
C SER A 77 -6.81 5.00 -1.38
N ALA A 78 -5.88 4.81 -2.31
CA ALA A 78 -6.08 3.86 -3.41
C ALA A 78 -6.07 2.42 -2.92
N LEU A 79 -5.53 2.16 -1.73
CA LEU A 79 -5.44 0.82 -1.16
C LEU A 79 -6.63 0.50 -0.24
N ILE A 80 -7.55 1.43 -0.04
CA ILE A 80 -8.69 1.18 0.83
C ILE A 80 -9.52 0.02 0.26
N GLY A 81 -9.95 -0.87 1.16
CA GLY A 81 -10.65 -2.08 0.79
C GLY A 81 -9.75 -3.28 0.90
N LYS A 82 -10.35 -4.45 0.90
CA LYS A 82 -9.60 -5.71 0.84
C LYS A 82 -9.18 -5.97 -0.59
N PRO A 83 -8.17 -6.82 -0.82
CA PRO A 83 -7.72 -7.07 -2.19
C PRO A 83 -8.83 -7.45 -3.15
N GLU A 84 -9.77 -8.31 -2.73
CA GLU A 84 -10.86 -8.72 -3.60
C GLU A 84 -11.80 -7.56 -3.92
N ASP A 85 -12.00 -6.64 -2.97
CA ASP A 85 -12.84 -5.45 -3.21
C ASP A 85 -12.17 -4.53 -4.23
N ARG A 86 -10.85 -4.38 -4.13
CA ARG A 86 -10.11 -3.54 -5.08
C ARG A 86 -10.17 -4.11 -6.48
N ILE A 87 -10.06 -5.43 -6.61
CA ILE A 87 -10.17 -6.08 -7.91
C ILE A 87 -11.55 -5.83 -8.51
N SER A 88 -12.58 -5.94 -7.68
CA SER A 88 -13.95 -5.73 -8.12
C SER A 88 -14.16 -4.31 -8.64
N ARG A 89 -13.63 -3.31 -7.93
CA ARG A 89 -13.72 -1.92 -8.38
C ARG A 89 -13.03 -1.70 -9.72
N LEU A 90 -11.87 -2.32 -9.91
CA LEU A 90 -11.13 -2.19 -11.16
C LEU A 90 -11.92 -2.79 -12.31
N LYS A 91 -12.58 -3.92 -12.08
CA LYS A 91 -13.37 -4.57 -13.12
C LYS A 91 -14.64 -3.81 -13.46
N ASN A 92 -15.27 -3.20 -12.47
CA ASN A 92 -16.63 -2.70 -12.62
C ASN A 92 -16.72 -1.21 -12.89
N GLY A 93 -15.65 -0.48 -12.78
CA GLY A 93 -15.74 0.95 -13.00
C GLY A 93 -14.42 1.67 -13.02
N GLY A 94 -13.40 1.03 -12.51
CA GLY A 94 -12.14 1.71 -12.32
C GLY A 94 -11.42 2.02 -13.61
N TYR A 95 -11.39 1.09 -14.53
CA TYR A 95 -10.62 1.28 -15.75
C TYR A 95 -11.39 0.92 -17.00
N GLU A 96 -12.62 0.53 -16.87
CA GLU A 96 -13.43 0.20 -18.05
C GLU A 96 -13.89 1.42 -18.81
N LYS A 97 -13.72 2.56 -18.22
CA LYS A 97 -14.21 3.80 -18.83
C LYS A 97 -13.37 4.23 -19.99
#